data_a6effffcf649f2724fb9ec41bc79202e
#
_entry.id   a6effffcf649f2724fb9ec41bc79202e
#
_cell.length_a   1.000
_cell.length_b   1.000
_cell.length_c   1.000
_cell.angle_alpha   90.00
_cell.angle_beta   90.00
_cell.angle_gamma   90.00
#
_symmetry.space_group_name_H-M   'P 1'
#
loop_
_entity.id
_entity.type
_entity.pdbx_description
1 polymer ?
#
loop_
_entity_poly.entity_id
_entity_poly.type
_entity_poly.pdbx_seq_one_letter_code
_entity_poly.pdbx_strand_id
1 'polypeptide(L)'
;KNIKKIATTKLDKKKLKLLIPIKRINGSFKNNKNISLISKKHNMQNLYFSFLILKKLGLKTSDIYKSFSSFSGLPHRQEIIVKRKNFIVINDSKSTNFESLVPALNNFKNIILICGGLIKSHKINILDKNRHNVIKAIVIGETKNIFFNYFNKYVDTSYVKIINKAVK
;
A
#
# COMPACT_ATOMS: atom_id res chain seq x y z
N LYS A 1 3.76 -30.86 0.58
CA LYS A 1 5.13 -30.68 0.01
C LYS A 1 5.20 -29.64 -1.14
N ASN A 2 4.14 -29.46 -1.95
CA ASN A 2 4.15 -28.57 -3.12
C ASN A 2 3.88 -27.08 -2.82
N ILE A 3 3.28 -26.73 -1.67
CA ILE A 3 2.97 -25.33 -1.30
C ILE A 3 4.25 -24.54 -0.97
N LYS A 4 5.23 -25.16 -0.29
CA LYS A 4 6.53 -24.53 -0.01
C LYS A 4 7.29 -24.13 -1.28
N LYS A 5 7.18 -24.91 -2.35
CA LYS A 5 7.87 -24.66 -3.63
C LYS A 5 7.30 -23.48 -4.41
N ILE A 6 6.02 -23.14 -4.18
CA ILE A 6 5.36 -21.98 -4.83
C ILE A 6 5.73 -20.67 -4.11
N ALA A 7 5.90 -20.71 -2.79
CA ALA A 7 6.19 -19.53 -1.98
C ALA A 7 7.65 -19.01 -2.08
N THR A 8 8.59 -19.87 -2.53
CA THR A 8 10.03 -19.54 -2.58
C THR A 8 10.58 -19.23 -3.96
N THR A 9 9.80 -19.43 -5.03
CA THR A 9 10.25 -19.09 -6.37
C THR A 9 10.14 -17.59 -6.58
N LYS A 10 11.27 -16.89 -6.79
CA LYS A 10 11.26 -15.55 -7.39
C LYS A 10 10.46 -15.68 -8.69
N LEU A 11 9.23 -15.19 -8.70
CA LEU A 11 8.40 -15.25 -9.88
C LEU A 11 9.02 -14.36 -10.95
N ASP A 12 9.46 -14.98 -12.03
CA ASP A 12 9.90 -14.30 -13.22
C ASP A 12 8.75 -13.39 -13.72
N LYS A 13 9.02 -12.10 -13.83
CA LYS A 13 8.05 -11.09 -14.29
C LYS A 13 7.44 -11.44 -15.66
N LYS A 14 8.15 -12.20 -16.49
CA LYS A 14 7.65 -12.71 -17.78
C LYS A 14 6.60 -13.79 -17.60
N LYS A 15 6.77 -14.71 -16.64
CA LYS A 15 5.77 -15.76 -16.32
C LYS A 15 4.50 -15.18 -15.68
N LEU A 16 4.63 -14.10 -14.90
CA LEU A 16 3.48 -13.36 -14.37
C LEU A 16 2.58 -12.77 -15.47
N LYS A 17 3.17 -12.32 -16.59
CA LYS A 17 2.42 -11.78 -17.74
C LYS A 17 1.66 -12.84 -18.53
N LEU A 18 2.10 -14.10 -18.51
CA LEU A 18 1.57 -15.19 -19.35
C LEU A 18 0.37 -15.93 -18.74
N LEU A 19 0.15 -15.86 -17.43
CA LEU A 19 -0.74 -16.80 -16.76
C LEU A 19 -2.11 -16.22 -16.35
N ILE A 20 -2.27 -14.90 -16.31
CA ILE A 20 -3.59 -14.29 -16.15
C ILE A 20 -3.63 -13.04 -17.04
N PRO A 21 -4.65 -12.88 -17.87
CA PRO A 21 -4.90 -11.59 -18.50
C PRO A 21 -5.25 -10.58 -17.39
N ILE A 22 -4.24 -9.81 -16.94
CA ILE A 22 -4.39 -8.72 -15.97
C ILE A 22 -5.55 -7.80 -16.37
N LYS A 23 -5.81 -7.66 -17.68
CA LYS A 23 -6.98 -6.98 -18.23
C LYS A 23 -8.33 -7.59 -17.79
N ARG A 24 -8.43 -8.92 -17.61
CA ARG A 24 -9.67 -9.57 -17.12
C ARG A 24 -9.88 -9.32 -15.64
N ILE A 25 -8.81 -9.34 -14.84
CA ILE A 25 -8.90 -8.99 -13.41
C ILE A 25 -9.32 -7.52 -13.28
N ASN A 26 -8.68 -6.61 -14.01
CA ASN A 26 -9.05 -5.19 -14.02
C ASN A 26 -10.49 -4.93 -14.51
N GLY A 27 -10.99 -5.73 -15.47
CA GLY A 27 -12.36 -5.61 -15.97
C GLY A 27 -13.42 -6.00 -14.94
N SER A 28 -13.17 -7.04 -14.15
CA SER A 28 -14.06 -7.49 -13.07
C SER A 28 -14.11 -6.51 -11.89
N PHE A 29 -13.12 -5.64 -11.78
CA PHE A 29 -12.96 -4.70 -10.67
C PHE A 29 -13.50 -3.30 -10.92
N LYS A 30 -13.99 -2.99 -12.13
CA LYS A 30 -14.39 -1.62 -12.51
C LYS A 30 -15.51 -1.02 -11.65
N ASN A 31 -16.34 -1.82 -11.02
CA ASN A 31 -17.54 -1.35 -10.32
C ASN A 31 -17.42 -1.26 -8.78
N ASN A 32 -16.28 -1.64 -8.19
CA ASN A 32 -16.13 -1.62 -6.74
C ASN A 32 -15.16 -0.51 -6.29
N LYS A 33 -15.68 0.49 -5.57
CA LYS A 33 -14.93 1.68 -5.12
C LYS A 33 -13.71 1.37 -4.23
N ASN A 34 -13.70 0.23 -3.53
CA ASN A 34 -12.61 -0.19 -2.66
C ASN A 34 -11.50 -0.93 -3.41
N ILE A 35 -11.80 -1.48 -4.57
CA ILE A 35 -10.84 -2.25 -5.38
C ILE A 35 -9.79 -1.37 -6.04
N SER A 36 -10.03 -0.08 -6.19
CA SER A 36 -9.01 0.83 -6.75
C SER A 36 -7.68 0.79 -5.97
N LEU A 37 -7.71 0.47 -4.69
CA LEU A 37 -6.51 0.31 -3.86
C LEU A 37 -5.88 -1.10 -3.97
N ILE A 38 -6.72 -2.14 -4.11
CA ILE A 38 -6.24 -3.53 -4.24
C ILE A 38 -5.68 -3.79 -5.64
N SER A 39 -6.27 -3.19 -6.68
CA SER A 39 -5.81 -3.33 -8.08
C SER A 39 -4.51 -2.58 -8.38
N LYS A 40 -3.97 -1.82 -7.44
CA LYS A 40 -2.69 -1.13 -7.64
C LYS A 40 -1.54 -2.12 -7.75
N LYS A 41 -0.54 -1.73 -8.53
CA LYS A 41 0.57 -2.60 -8.98
C LYS A 41 1.24 -3.45 -7.89
N HIS A 42 1.37 -2.92 -6.67
CA HIS A 42 2.01 -3.64 -5.56
C HIS A 42 1.13 -4.77 -4.98
N ASN A 43 -0.21 -4.66 -5.08
CA ASN A 43 -1.13 -5.68 -4.61
C ASN A 43 -1.44 -6.76 -5.67
N MET A 44 -1.13 -6.48 -6.94
CA MET A 44 -1.38 -7.44 -8.03
C MET A 44 -0.65 -8.76 -7.85
N GLN A 45 0.55 -8.76 -7.27
CA GLN A 45 1.27 -9.98 -6.96
C GLN A 45 0.52 -10.81 -5.89
N ASN A 46 0.02 -10.16 -4.84
CA ASN A 46 -0.73 -10.84 -3.78
C ASN A 46 -2.02 -11.45 -4.32
N LEU A 47 -2.76 -10.70 -5.14
CA LEU A 47 -3.97 -11.21 -5.81
C LEU A 47 -3.66 -12.40 -6.71
N TYR A 48 -2.54 -12.33 -7.46
CA TYR A 48 -2.12 -13.42 -8.33
C TYR A 48 -1.79 -14.69 -7.55
N PHE A 49 -1.02 -14.59 -6.46
CA PHE A 49 -0.73 -15.74 -5.61
C PHE A 49 -2.00 -16.32 -5.00
N SER A 50 -2.90 -15.47 -4.50
CA SER A 50 -4.19 -15.90 -3.97
C SER A 50 -4.99 -16.65 -5.04
N PHE A 51 -5.05 -16.12 -6.26
CA PHE A 51 -5.73 -16.77 -7.38
C PHE A 51 -5.15 -18.17 -7.68
N LEU A 52 -3.82 -18.29 -7.76
CA LEU A 52 -3.17 -19.57 -8.03
C LEU A 52 -3.45 -20.62 -6.95
N ILE A 53 -3.41 -20.20 -5.68
CA ILE A 53 -3.70 -21.08 -4.54
C ILE A 53 -5.14 -21.55 -4.62
N LEU A 54 -6.10 -20.63 -4.79
CA LEU A 54 -7.53 -20.95 -4.86
C LEU A 54 -7.87 -21.83 -6.06
N LYS A 55 -7.25 -21.61 -7.21
CA LYS A 55 -7.37 -22.50 -8.38
C LYS A 55 -6.84 -23.90 -8.10
N LYS A 56 -5.71 -24.00 -7.40
CA LYS A 56 -5.13 -25.30 -7.03
C LYS A 56 -5.98 -26.06 -6.02
N LEU A 57 -6.74 -25.34 -5.19
CA LEU A 57 -7.72 -25.90 -4.27
C LEU A 57 -9.05 -26.29 -4.97
N GLY A 58 -9.15 -26.14 -6.31
CA GLY A 58 -10.30 -26.57 -7.10
C GLY A 58 -11.42 -25.54 -7.25
N LEU A 59 -11.26 -24.31 -6.73
CA LEU A 59 -12.32 -23.31 -6.83
C LEU A 59 -12.53 -22.86 -8.28
N LYS A 60 -13.80 -22.60 -8.63
CA LYS A 60 -14.15 -22.05 -9.95
C LYS A 60 -13.62 -20.62 -10.09
N THR A 61 -13.15 -20.29 -11.28
CA THR A 61 -12.60 -18.95 -11.58
C THR A 61 -13.61 -17.83 -11.33
N SER A 62 -14.90 -18.07 -11.63
CA SER A 62 -16.00 -17.13 -11.35
C SER A 62 -16.10 -16.76 -9.89
N ASP A 63 -16.01 -17.77 -9.00
CA ASP A 63 -16.18 -17.58 -7.55
C ASP A 63 -14.99 -16.84 -6.96
N ILE A 64 -13.77 -17.14 -7.46
CA ILE A 64 -12.54 -16.42 -7.09
C ILE A 64 -12.67 -14.93 -7.46
N TYR A 65 -13.13 -14.62 -8.67
CA TYR A 65 -13.31 -13.21 -9.09
C TYR A 65 -14.42 -12.53 -8.30
N LYS A 66 -15.52 -13.22 -8.01
CA LYS A 66 -16.59 -12.68 -7.16
C LYS A 66 -16.06 -12.33 -5.76
N SER A 67 -15.27 -13.22 -5.16
CA SER A 67 -14.65 -12.98 -3.86
C SER A 67 -13.68 -11.81 -3.88
N PHE A 68 -12.86 -11.69 -4.93
CA PHE A 68 -11.97 -10.53 -5.09
C PHE A 68 -12.75 -9.23 -5.25
N SER A 69 -13.90 -9.26 -5.93
CA SER A 69 -14.76 -8.08 -6.13
C SER A 69 -15.44 -7.61 -4.84
N SER A 70 -15.73 -8.51 -3.92
CA SER A 70 -16.33 -8.19 -2.62
C SER A 70 -15.33 -7.87 -1.52
N PHE A 71 -14.01 -8.08 -1.77
CA PHE A 71 -12.98 -7.84 -0.78
C PHE A 71 -12.74 -6.34 -0.54
N SER A 72 -13.01 -5.87 0.66
CA SER A 72 -12.92 -4.45 1.04
C SER A 72 -11.50 -3.96 1.36
N GLY A 73 -10.51 -4.83 1.35
CA GLY A 73 -9.15 -4.54 1.80
C GLY A 73 -8.89 -5.04 3.22
N LEU A 74 -7.67 -4.81 3.69
CA LEU A 74 -7.28 -5.15 5.07
C LEU A 74 -7.25 -3.89 5.93
N PRO A 75 -7.69 -3.96 7.20
CA PRO A 75 -7.56 -2.85 8.13
C PRO A 75 -6.11 -2.34 8.21
N HIS A 76 -5.95 -1.03 8.28
CA HIS A 76 -4.67 -0.35 8.40
C HIS A 76 -3.68 -0.55 7.23
N ARG A 77 -4.15 -1.01 6.06
CA ARG A 77 -3.35 -1.16 4.83
C ARG A 77 -3.92 -0.30 3.71
N GLN A 78 -3.51 0.96 3.67
CA GLN A 78 -4.07 1.99 2.78
C GLN A 78 -5.61 2.04 2.86
N GLU A 79 -6.13 1.83 4.06
CA GLU A 79 -7.55 1.85 4.37
C GLU A 79 -8.10 3.27 4.26
N ILE A 80 -9.13 3.48 3.45
CA ILE A 80 -9.80 4.79 3.36
C ILE A 80 -10.76 4.91 4.52
N ILE A 81 -10.42 5.72 5.54
CA ILE A 81 -11.26 5.97 6.71
C ILE A 81 -12.20 7.17 6.54
N VAL A 82 -11.81 8.15 5.71
CA VAL A 82 -12.65 9.29 5.36
C VAL A 82 -12.53 9.56 3.87
N LYS A 83 -13.67 9.82 3.21
CA LYS A 83 -13.71 10.28 1.82
C LYS A 83 -14.63 11.48 1.72
N ARG A 84 -14.09 12.61 1.27
CA ARG A 84 -14.78 13.86 0.98
C ARG A 84 -14.52 14.29 -0.46
N LYS A 85 -15.23 15.32 -0.92
CA LYS A 85 -15.07 15.84 -2.28
C LYS A 85 -13.64 16.27 -2.59
N ASN A 86 -12.96 16.90 -1.64
CA ASN A 86 -11.67 17.55 -1.82
C ASN A 86 -10.50 16.80 -1.18
N PHE A 87 -10.75 15.80 -0.34
CA PHE A 87 -9.69 15.03 0.31
C PHE A 87 -10.14 13.61 0.69
N ILE A 88 -9.16 12.77 0.91
CA ILE A 88 -9.33 11.45 1.49
C ILE A 88 -8.38 11.28 2.67
N VAL A 89 -8.80 10.56 3.71
CA VAL A 89 -7.94 10.17 4.82
C VAL A 89 -7.68 8.68 4.73
N ILE A 90 -6.41 8.32 4.76
CA ILE A 90 -5.95 6.94 4.56
C ILE A 90 -5.18 6.50 5.79
N ASN A 91 -5.57 5.38 6.35
CA ASN A 91 -4.85 4.70 7.40
C ASN A 91 -3.94 3.62 6.79
N ASP A 92 -2.64 3.83 6.89
CA ASP A 92 -1.61 2.87 6.44
C ASP A 92 -0.63 2.52 7.58
N SER A 93 -1.13 2.45 8.81
CA SER A 93 -0.31 2.20 10.01
C SER A 93 0.37 0.83 10.05
N LYS A 94 0.01 -0.08 9.14
CA LYS A 94 0.75 -1.33 8.87
C LYS A 94 2.01 -1.13 8.03
N SER A 95 2.26 0.05 7.50
CA SER A 95 3.54 0.43 6.87
C SER A 95 4.58 0.70 7.96
N THR A 96 5.26 -0.35 8.41
CA THR A 96 6.19 -0.32 9.54
C THR A 96 7.66 -0.15 9.13
N ASN A 97 7.93 0.06 7.86
CA ASN A 97 9.26 0.37 7.30
C ASN A 97 9.12 1.30 6.09
N PHE A 98 10.23 1.88 5.64
CA PHE A 98 10.24 2.83 4.53
C PHE A 98 9.81 2.19 3.20
N GLU A 99 10.17 0.94 2.97
CA GLU A 99 9.80 0.20 1.76
C GLU A 99 8.29 0.05 1.64
N SER A 100 7.60 -0.17 2.76
CA SER A 100 6.13 -0.31 2.77
C SER A 100 5.40 1.01 2.59
N LEU A 101 6.03 2.17 2.88
CA LEU A 101 5.48 3.49 2.64
C LEU A 101 5.53 3.89 1.15
N VAL A 102 6.52 3.41 0.39
CA VAL A 102 6.68 3.73 -1.04
C VAL A 102 5.42 3.52 -1.87
N PRO A 103 4.65 2.42 -1.73
CA PRO A 103 3.39 2.27 -2.44
C PRO A 103 2.37 3.37 -2.17
N ALA A 104 2.25 3.85 -0.94
CA ALA A 104 1.35 4.96 -0.61
C ALA A 104 1.81 6.25 -1.29
N LEU A 105 3.09 6.58 -1.23
CA LEU A 105 3.66 7.75 -1.90
C LEU A 105 3.51 7.69 -3.43
N ASN A 106 3.54 6.50 -4.02
CA ASN A 106 3.30 6.32 -5.45
C ASN A 106 1.83 6.45 -5.86
N ASN A 107 0.94 6.11 -4.96
CA ASN A 107 -0.48 5.99 -5.26
C ASN A 107 -1.23 7.30 -5.15
N PHE A 108 -0.71 8.27 -4.41
CA PHE A 108 -1.38 9.52 -4.08
C PHE A 108 -0.48 10.72 -4.40
N LYS A 109 -1.10 11.88 -4.56
CA LYS A 109 -0.43 13.18 -4.76
C LYS A 109 -0.94 14.16 -3.71
N ASN A 110 -0.19 15.25 -3.49
CA ASN A 110 -0.52 16.29 -2.52
C ASN A 110 -0.78 15.71 -1.11
N ILE A 111 0.16 14.87 -0.67
CA ILE A 111 0.04 14.09 0.56
C ILE A 111 0.42 14.97 1.76
N ILE A 112 -0.46 15.09 2.74
CA ILE A 112 -0.09 15.47 4.10
C ILE A 112 0.24 14.16 4.82
N LEU A 113 1.52 13.93 5.09
CA LEU A 113 2.02 12.68 5.64
C LEU A 113 2.15 12.79 7.16
N ILE A 114 1.39 11.99 7.89
CA ILE A 114 1.61 11.78 9.32
C ILE A 114 2.46 10.51 9.46
N CYS A 115 3.67 10.64 9.97
CA CYS A 115 4.61 9.53 10.08
C CYS A 115 5.39 9.58 11.39
N GLY A 116 5.94 8.42 11.79
CA GLY A 116 6.73 8.29 13.01
C GLY A 116 6.60 6.92 13.63
N GLY A 117 7.10 6.75 14.83
CA GLY A 117 7.15 5.48 15.55
C GLY A 117 8.56 4.90 15.60
N LEU A 118 8.69 3.63 15.97
CA LEU A 118 9.97 2.94 16.05
C LEU A 118 10.49 2.57 14.67
N ILE A 119 11.70 2.99 14.34
CA ILE A 119 12.34 2.71 13.06
C ILE A 119 12.94 1.31 13.06
N LYS A 120 12.55 0.51 12.07
CA LYS A 120 13.08 -0.84 11.84
C LYS A 120 14.13 -0.90 10.73
N SER A 121 14.35 0.18 10.00
CA SER A 121 15.30 0.26 8.87
C SER A 121 15.86 1.66 8.76
N HIS A 122 17.16 1.78 8.44
CA HIS A 122 17.82 3.07 8.23
C HIS A 122 17.83 3.56 6.77
N LYS A 123 17.17 2.83 5.87
CA LYS A 123 17.18 3.11 4.42
C LYS A 123 16.13 4.15 4.01
N ILE A 124 16.08 5.29 4.68
CA ILE A 124 15.08 6.34 4.40
C ILE A 124 15.19 6.93 2.99
N ASN A 125 16.37 6.90 2.39
CA ASN A 125 16.62 7.36 1.01
C ASN A 125 15.82 6.61 -0.06
N ILE A 126 15.24 5.47 0.25
CA ILE A 126 14.30 4.78 -0.66
C ILE A 126 13.09 5.65 -1.00
N LEU A 127 12.76 6.64 -0.17
CA LEU A 127 11.66 7.58 -0.37
C LEU A 127 11.98 8.68 -1.39
N ASP A 128 13.25 8.88 -1.76
CA ASP A 128 13.69 10.01 -2.59
C ASP A 128 12.95 10.14 -3.92
N LYS A 129 12.63 9.02 -4.55
CA LYS A 129 11.92 9.00 -5.83
C LYS A 129 10.46 9.47 -5.73
N ASN A 130 9.86 9.42 -4.56
CA ASN A 130 8.43 9.61 -4.36
C ASN A 130 8.08 10.73 -3.37
N ARG A 131 9.08 11.30 -2.69
CA ARG A 131 8.87 12.37 -1.70
C ARG A 131 8.20 13.62 -2.28
N HIS A 132 8.36 13.88 -3.57
CA HIS A 132 7.74 15.02 -4.27
C HIS A 132 6.20 15.00 -4.23
N ASN A 133 5.59 13.87 -3.92
CA ASN A 133 4.14 13.76 -3.72
C ASN A 133 3.71 14.21 -2.32
N VAL A 134 4.65 14.40 -1.38
CA VAL A 134 4.39 14.93 -0.03
C VAL A 134 4.49 16.44 -0.07
N ILE A 135 3.46 17.13 0.39
CA ILE A 135 3.41 18.60 0.47
C ILE A 135 3.63 19.11 1.90
N LYS A 136 3.35 18.25 2.90
CA LYS A 136 3.60 18.52 4.31
C LYS A 136 3.88 17.22 5.05
N ALA A 137 4.81 17.26 6.00
CA ALA A 137 5.07 16.13 6.89
C ALA A 137 4.79 16.52 8.35
N ILE A 138 4.05 15.66 9.07
CA ILE A 138 3.80 15.79 10.50
C ILE A 138 4.43 14.58 11.17
N VAL A 139 5.50 14.81 11.89
CA VAL A 139 6.27 13.73 12.52
C VAL A 139 5.80 13.53 13.95
N ILE A 140 5.58 12.28 14.34
CA ILE A 140 5.14 11.88 15.68
C ILE A 140 6.09 10.87 16.31
N GLY A 141 6.05 10.77 17.65
CA GLY A 141 6.75 9.70 18.40
C GLY A 141 8.23 9.97 18.65
N GLU A 142 8.93 8.94 19.15
CA GLU A 142 10.29 9.07 19.70
C GLU A 142 11.38 9.18 18.65
N THR A 143 11.23 8.52 17.50
CA THR A 143 12.23 8.57 16.41
C THR A 143 12.06 9.78 15.48
N LYS A 144 11.51 10.86 16.04
CA LYS A 144 11.21 12.09 15.33
C LYS A 144 12.39 12.63 14.49
N ASN A 145 13.60 12.56 15.02
CA ASN A 145 14.77 13.19 14.39
C ASN A 145 15.05 12.65 12.99
N ILE A 146 14.93 11.35 12.74
CA ILE A 146 15.23 10.76 11.44
C ILE A 146 14.20 11.21 10.39
N PHE A 147 12.91 11.12 10.70
CA PHE A 147 11.85 11.58 9.80
C PHE A 147 11.88 13.10 9.64
N PHE A 148 12.03 13.84 10.74
CA PHE A 148 12.07 15.29 10.72
C PHE A 148 13.25 15.78 9.87
N ASN A 149 14.48 15.32 10.14
CA ASN A 149 15.66 15.73 9.41
C ASN A 149 15.62 15.35 7.93
N TYR A 150 14.92 14.29 7.60
CA TYR A 150 14.73 13.91 6.20
C TYR A 150 13.73 14.84 5.50
N PHE A 151 12.51 14.95 6.02
CA PHE A 151 11.45 15.69 5.33
C PHE A 151 11.65 17.21 5.38
N ASN A 152 12.20 17.76 6.47
CA ASN A 152 12.42 19.20 6.63
C ASN A 152 13.38 19.82 5.59
N LYS A 153 14.12 18.96 4.86
CA LYS A 153 14.94 19.40 3.72
C LYS A 153 14.13 19.72 2.47
N TYR A 154 12.88 19.28 2.39
CA TYR A 154 12.12 19.26 1.14
C TYR A 154 10.71 19.85 1.27
N VAL A 155 10.09 19.74 2.44
CA VAL A 155 8.70 20.16 2.68
C VAL A 155 8.54 20.78 4.06
N ASP A 156 7.46 21.55 4.25
CA ASP A 156 7.05 22.02 5.58
C ASP A 156 6.87 20.81 6.51
N THR A 157 7.67 20.78 7.58
CA THR A 157 7.71 19.65 8.51
C THR A 157 7.49 20.11 9.93
N SER A 158 6.51 19.56 10.59
CA SER A 158 6.22 19.84 12.00
C SER A 158 6.36 18.58 12.85
N TYR A 159 6.61 18.78 14.14
CA TYR A 159 6.63 17.70 15.12
C TYR A 159 5.49 17.89 16.12
N VAL A 160 4.78 16.81 16.39
CA VAL A 160 3.78 16.74 17.46
C VAL A 160 3.96 15.48 18.29
N LYS A 161 3.72 15.61 19.60
CA LYS A 161 3.99 14.50 20.52
C LYS A 161 3.04 13.31 20.34
N ILE A 162 1.78 13.58 19.99
CA ILE A 162 0.73 12.56 19.86
C ILE A 162 -0.12 12.78 18.62
N ILE A 163 -0.66 11.69 18.09
CA ILE A 163 -1.44 11.69 16.85
C ILE A 163 -2.66 12.62 16.90
N ASN A 164 -3.33 12.74 18.04
CA ASN A 164 -4.50 13.61 18.19
C ASN A 164 -4.20 15.09 17.92
N LYS A 165 -2.93 15.53 18.10
CA LYS A 165 -2.48 16.88 17.74
C LYS A 165 -2.09 17.01 16.27
N ALA A 166 -1.82 15.91 15.59
CA ALA A 166 -1.49 15.90 14.18
C ALA A 166 -2.73 16.03 13.27
N VAL A 167 -3.93 15.74 13.80
CA VAL A 167 -5.19 15.68 13.04
C VAL A 167 -6.06 16.92 13.29
N LYS A 168 -5.71 17.75 14.27
CA LYS A 168 -6.34 19.08 14.51
C LYS A 168 -5.70 20.13 13.63
#